data_02303d3baf2baebb11b02760dbe6f0b4
#
_entry.id   02303d3baf2baebb11b02760dbe6f0b4
#
_cell.length_a   1.000
_cell.length_b   1.000
_cell.length_c   1.000
_cell.angle_alpha   90.00
_cell.angle_beta   90.00
_cell.angle_gamma   90.00
#
_symmetry.space_group_name_H-M   'P 1'
#
loop_
_entity.id
_entity.type
_entity.pdbx_description
1 polymer ?
#
loop_
_entity_poly.entity_id
_entity_poly.type
_entity_poly.pdbx_seq_one_letter_code
_entity_poly.pdbx_strand_id
1 'polypeptide(L)'
;VLTGLSTDYLPSGCVPWQYILEDTDSYVSVYKELGYKTMAVHPYTSSFYNRKAAYPKIGIDELHFDDDIYALGEELGLTIRGRQISDDTFASAIEYYLDKNSDSPVFLFGISMENPQPYPDKFETPDIEVRNDAFDESTANAVTNFATGVSDADKCLKRLVDYIDNRDRDTILVWFGDHLPTLGG
;
A
#
# COMPACT_ATOMS: atom_id res chain seq x y z
N VAL A 1 -8.26 -5.08 -9.39
CA VAL A 1 -8.90 -3.75 -9.34
C VAL A 1 -8.48 -2.91 -10.55
N LEU A 2 -7.19 -2.63 -10.76
CA LEU A 2 -6.74 -1.66 -11.78
C LEU A 2 -7.06 -2.05 -13.23
N THR A 3 -7.07 -3.33 -13.56
CA THR A 3 -7.37 -3.82 -14.93
C THR A 3 -8.82 -4.20 -15.14
N GLY A 4 -9.62 -4.31 -14.08
CA GLY A 4 -10.98 -4.85 -14.17
C GLY A 4 -11.07 -6.35 -14.50
N LEU A 5 -9.93 -7.03 -14.68
CA LEU A 5 -9.90 -8.46 -14.97
C LEU A 5 -10.15 -9.29 -13.70
N SER A 6 -10.89 -10.40 -13.84
CA SER A 6 -11.07 -11.35 -12.74
C SER A 6 -9.79 -12.17 -12.51
N THR A 7 -9.46 -12.41 -11.25
CA THR A 7 -8.38 -13.31 -10.85
C THR A 7 -8.82 -14.78 -10.84
N ASP A 8 -10.11 -15.08 -11.05
CA ASP A 8 -10.67 -16.45 -11.02
C ASP A 8 -10.07 -17.35 -12.11
N TYR A 9 -9.54 -16.75 -13.18
CA TYR A 9 -8.88 -17.48 -14.28
C TYR A 9 -7.40 -17.71 -14.07
N LEU A 10 -6.84 -17.22 -12.95
CA LEU A 10 -5.44 -17.42 -12.62
C LEU A 10 -5.27 -18.68 -11.75
N PRO A 11 -4.10 -19.33 -11.80
CA PRO A 11 -3.83 -20.45 -10.90
C PRO A 11 -3.97 -20.06 -9.44
N SER A 12 -4.44 -20.96 -8.60
CA SER A 12 -4.59 -20.72 -7.16
C SER A 12 -3.26 -20.32 -6.51
N GLY A 13 -3.29 -19.27 -5.69
CA GLY A 13 -2.13 -18.77 -4.96
C GLY A 13 -1.15 -17.94 -5.80
N CYS A 14 -1.46 -17.66 -7.07
CA CYS A 14 -0.60 -16.77 -7.87
C CYS A 14 -0.89 -15.31 -7.62
N VAL A 15 0.10 -14.49 -7.90
CA VAL A 15 -0.03 -13.02 -7.83
C VAL A 15 -0.30 -12.47 -9.23
N PRO A 16 -1.39 -11.71 -9.44
CA PRO A 16 -1.81 -11.23 -10.76
C PRO A 16 -0.72 -10.50 -11.54
N TRP A 17 0.13 -9.73 -10.88
CA TRP A 17 1.21 -8.97 -11.52
C TRP A 17 2.23 -9.82 -12.29
N GLN A 18 2.38 -11.09 -11.91
CA GLN A 18 3.26 -12.05 -12.60
C GLN A 18 2.72 -12.48 -13.97
N TYR A 19 1.44 -12.21 -14.23
CA TYR A 19 0.75 -12.60 -15.47
C TYR A 19 0.52 -11.43 -16.41
N ILE A 20 0.91 -10.20 -16.04
CA ILE A 20 0.90 -9.06 -16.93
C ILE A 20 2.20 -9.04 -17.72
N LEU A 21 2.18 -9.72 -18.87
CA LEU A 21 3.36 -9.95 -19.71
C LEU A 21 3.46 -8.98 -20.90
N GLU A 22 2.37 -8.31 -21.23
CA GLU A 22 2.23 -7.36 -22.34
C GLU A 22 1.38 -6.15 -21.90
N ASP A 23 1.33 -5.12 -22.74
CA ASP A 23 0.51 -3.94 -22.48
C ASP A 23 -0.95 -4.36 -22.34
N THR A 24 -1.56 -3.91 -21.25
CA THR A 24 -2.89 -4.36 -20.83
C THR A 24 -3.75 -3.14 -20.52
N ASP A 25 -4.93 -3.09 -21.09
CA ASP A 25 -5.91 -2.03 -20.81
C ASP A 25 -6.26 -2.01 -19.33
N SER A 26 -6.30 -0.81 -18.77
CA SER A 26 -6.55 -0.60 -17.36
C SER A 26 -7.24 0.74 -17.09
N TYR A 27 -7.77 0.92 -15.89
CA TYR A 27 -8.23 2.25 -15.46
C TYR A 27 -7.08 3.26 -15.47
N VAL A 28 -5.85 2.81 -15.19
CA VAL A 28 -4.66 3.69 -15.19
C VAL A 28 -4.39 4.24 -16.59
N SER A 29 -4.44 3.36 -17.63
CA SER A 29 -4.23 3.78 -19.02
C SER A 29 -5.27 4.81 -19.48
N VAL A 30 -6.52 4.69 -19.03
CA VAL A 30 -7.57 5.69 -19.30
C VAL A 30 -7.22 7.06 -18.69
N TYR A 31 -6.79 7.10 -17.42
CA TYR A 31 -6.38 8.37 -16.81
C TYR A 31 -5.13 8.95 -17.46
N LYS A 32 -4.18 8.11 -17.89
CA LYS A 32 -3.01 8.53 -18.65
C LYS A 32 -3.40 9.20 -19.98
N GLU A 33 -4.33 8.62 -20.73
CA GLU A 33 -4.86 9.22 -21.97
C GLU A 33 -5.58 10.55 -21.74
N LEU A 34 -6.17 10.73 -20.55
CA LEU A 34 -6.78 12.00 -20.11
C LEU A 34 -5.72 13.04 -19.63
N GLY A 35 -4.43 12.73 -19.73
CA GLY A 35 -3.35 13.63 -19.36
C GLY A 35 -2.96 13.65 -17.89
N TYR A 36 -3.37 12.65 -17.12
CA TYR A 36 -2.91 12.49 -15.74
C TYR A 36 -1.47 11.94 -15.71
N LYS A 37 -0.66 12.44 -14.80
CA LYS A 37 0.56 11.75 -14.37
C LYS A 37 0.16 10.50 -13.60
N THR A 38 0.70 9.36 -13.98
CA THR A 38 0.37 8.08 -13.37
C THR A 38 1.54 7.56 -12.56
N MET A 39 1.33 7.30 -11.28
CA MET A 39 2.41 6.86 -10.39
C MET A 39 1.98 5.77 -9.42
N ALA A 40 2.94 4.99 -8.95
CA ALA A 40 2.76 4.03 -7.88
C ALA A 40 3.76 4.26 -6.75
N VAL A 41 3.29 4.16 -5.52
CA VAL A 41 4.10 4.22 -4.28
C VAL A 41 3.93 2.91 -3.53
N HIS A 42 5.05 2.21 -3.30
CA HIS A 42 5.06 0.94 -2.59
C HIS A 42 6.32 0.80 -1.74
N PRO A 43 6.25 0.91 -0.41
CA PRO A 43 7.40 0.91 0.49
C PRO A 43 8.01 -0.50 0.67
N TYR A 44 8.27 -1.19 -0.43
CA TYR A 44 8.89 -2.50 -0.47
C TYR A 44 9.67 -2.71 -1.76
N THR A 45 10.48 -3.78 -1.82
CA THR A 45 11.38 -4.02 -2.95
C THR A 45 10.66 -4.11 -4.30
N SER A 46 11.21 -3.44 -5.28
CA SER A 46 10.68 -3.33 -6.65
C SER A 46 10.52 -4.67 -7.37
N SER A 47 11.32 -5.67 -7.01
CA SER A 47 11.27 -7.01 -7.61
C SER A 47 10.14 -7.89 -7.07
N PHE A 48 9.55 -7.52 -5.92
CA PHE A 48 8.50 -8.29 -5.28
C PHE A 48 7.25 -8.35 -6.15
N TYR A 49 6.79 -9.56 -6.44
CA TYR A 49 5.65 -9.83 -7.29
C TYR A 49 5.73 -9.23 -8.70
N ASN A 50 6.94 -9.01 -9.23
CA ASN A 50 7.16 -8.50 -10.59
C ASN A 50 6.57 -7.10 -10.85
N ARG A 51 6.31 -6.29 -9.82
CA ARG A 51 5.65 -4.97 -9.94
C ARG A 51 6.38 -4.04 -10.87
N LYS A 52 7.71 -3.97 -10.77
CA LYS A 52 8.55 -3.11 -11.63
C LYS A 52 8.36 -3.37 -13.12
N ALA A 53 8.11 -4.62 -13.51
CA ALA A 53 7.89 -4.97 -14.91
C ALA A 53 6.41 -4.88 -15.32
N ALA A 54 5.48 -5.11 -14.39
CA ALA A 54 4.05 -5.15 -14.67
C ALA A 54 3.39 -3.76 -14.70
N TYR A 55 3.76 -2.86 -13.80
CA TYR A 55 3.10 -1.57 -13.66
C TYR A 55 3.19 -0.67 -14.90
N PRO A 56 4.34 -0.56 -15.62
CA PRO A 56 4.37 0.19 -16.86
C PRO A 56 3.41 -0.36 -17.93
N LYS A 57 3.18 -1.67 -17.94
CA LYS A 57 2.27 -2.34 -18.90
C LYS A 57 0.79 -2.07 -18.67
N ILE A 58 0.43 -1.58 -17.49
CA ILE A 58 -0.91 -1.12 -17.17
C ILE A 58 -1.02 0.41 -17.15
N GLY A 59 -0.01 1.12 -17.64
CA GLY A 59 -0.05 2.57 -17.82
C GLY A 59 0.55 3.39 -16.67
N ILE A 60 1.23 2.79 -15.69
CA ILE A 60 1.93 3.56 -14.63
C ILE A 60 3.31 3.97 -15.13
N ASP A 61 3.58 5.28 -15.15
CA ASP A 61 4.84 5.84 -15.66
C ASP A 61 5.91 6.03 -14.58
N GLU A 62 5.51 6.44 -13.38
CA GLU A 62 6.44 6.71 -12.27
C GLU A 62 6.28 5.65 -11.18
N LEU A 63 7.39 5.03 -10.79
CA LEU A 63 7.42 3.96 -9.80
C LEU A 63 8.32 4.34 -8.64
N HIS A 64 7.77 4.36 -7.43
CA HIS A 64 8.48 4.71 -6.21
C HIS A 64 8.42 3.53 -5.22
N PHE A 65 9.57 2.89 -5.05
CA PHE A 65 9.74 1.73 -4.18
C PHE A 65 10.52 2.09 -2.91
N ASP A 66 10.85 1.09 -2.11
CA ASP A 66 11.60 1.25 -0.86
C ASP A 66 12.92 2.03 -1.03
N ASP A 67 13.69 1.77 -2.09
CA ASP A 67 14.95 2.48 -2.37
C ASP A 67 14.73 4.00 -2.50
N ASP A 68 13.66 4.43 -3.19
CA ASP A 68 13.31 5.84 -3.35
C ASP A 68 12.88 6.45 -2.00
N ILE A 69 12.11 5.70 -1.20
CA ILE A 69 11.65 6.14 0.12
C ILE A 69 12.83 6.24 1.10
N TYR A 70 13.76 5.27 1.07
CA TYR A 70 14.99 5.36 1.87
C TYR A 70 15.87 6.54 1.46
N ALA A 71 15.95 6.84 0.16
CA ALA A 71 16.71 8.00 -0.33
C ALA A 71 16.14 9.35 0.14
N LEU A 72 14.83 9.42 0.36
CA LEU A 72 14.11 10.58 0.90
C LEU A 72 13.92 10.52 2.42
N GLY A 73 14.56 9.59 3.10
CA GLY A 73 14.26 9.22 4.48
C GLY A 73 14.16 10.38 5.46
N GLU A 74 15.08 11.34 5.44
CA GLU A 74 15.05 12.51 6.31
C GLU A 74 13.85 13.43 5.97
N GLU A 75 13.59 13.65 4.70
CA GLU A 75 12.50 14.51 4.21
C GLU A 75 11.12 13.93 4.52
N LEU A 76 10.98 12.59 4.46
CA LEU A 76 9.74 11.89 4.76
C LEU A 76 9.53 11.61 6.26
N GLY A 77 10.55 11.84 7.11
CA GLY A 77 10.52 11.42 8.50
C GLY A 77 10.46 9.90 8.63
N LEU A 78 11.33 9.19 7.88
CA LEU A 78 11.33 7.73 7.78
C LEU A 78 11.30 7.05 9.14
N THR A 79 10.32 6.21 9.35
CA THR A 79 10.18 5.33 10.50
C THR A 79 9.95 3.89 10.10
N ILE A 80 10.43 2.98 10.93
CA ILE A 80 10.21 1.54 10.77
C ILE A 80 9.26 1.08 11.87
N ARG A 81 8.24 0.33 11.49
CA ARG A 81 7.27 -0.25 12.40
C ARG A 81 7.23 -1.77 12.21
N GLY A 82 7.46 -2.51 13.27
CA GLY A 82 7.75 -3.93 13.14
C GLY A 82 9.03 -4.14 12.31
N ARG A 83 8.91 -4.66 11.11
CA ARG A 83 10.06 -4.95 10.22
C ARG A 83 9.98 -4.20 8.90
N GLN A 84 9.03 -3.28 8.77
CA GLN A 84 8.70 -2.61 7.50
C GLN A 84 8.74 -1.09 7.66
N ILE A 85 8.81 -0.39 6.54
CA ILE A 85 8.56 1.04 6.50
C ILE A 85 7.13 1.27 7.01
N SER A 86 6.98 2.22 7.94
CA SER A 86 5.69 2.47 8.60
C SER A 86 4.64 3.04 7.66
N ASP A 87 3.37 2.82 8.00
CA ASP A 87 2.24 3.42 7.31
C ASP A 87 2.25 4.96 7.44
N ASP A 88 2.85 5.51 8.49
CA ASP A 88 3.06 6.95 8.63
C ASP A 88 4.07 7.50 7.60
N THR A 89 5.19 6.79 7.38
CA THR A 89 6.15 7.12 6.31
C THR A 89 5.52 6.94 4.93
N PHE A 90 4.70 5.91 4.74
CA PHE A 90 3.96 5.71 3.50
C PHE A 90 3.02 6.87 3.20
N ALA A 91 2.29 7.38 4.20
CA ALA A 91 1.48 8.59 4.06
C ALA A 91 2.33 9.80 3.67
N SER A 92 3.48 10.01 4.34
CA SER A 92 4.43 11.08 4.00
C SER A 92 4.89 10.99 2.53
N ALA A 93 5.16 9.78 2.04
CA ALA A 93 5.57 9.59 0.65
C ALA A 93 4.44 9.94 -0.34
N ILE A 94 3.20 9.57 -0.05
CA ILE A 94 2.03 9.95 -0.87
C ILE A 94 1.89 11.47 -0.90
N GLU A 95 1.90 12.14 0.25
CA GLU A 95 1.82 13.60 0.38
C GLU A 95 2.93 14.28 -0.43
N TYR A 96 4.18 13.83 -0.26
CA TYR A 96 5.35 14.35 -0.98
C TYR A 96 5.19 14.28 -2.50
N TYR A 97 4.81 13.11 -3.04
CA TYR A 97 4.68 12.96 -4.49
C TYR A 97 3.47 13.71 -5.05
N LEU A 98 2.39 13.85 -4.30
CA LEU A 98 1.26 14.66 -4.68
C LEU A 98 1.60 16.16 -4.69
N ASP A 99 2.35 16.66 -3.70
CA ASP A 99 2.76 18.06 -3.61
C ASP A 99 3.78 18.42 -4.69
N LYS A 100 4.74 17.53 -4.96
CA LYS A 100 5.72 17.68 -6.05
C LYS A 100 5.07 17.77 -7.44
N ASN A 101 3.86 17.25 -7.59
CA ASN A 101 3.08 17.25 -8.82
C ASN A 101 1.80 18.10 -8.71
N SER A 102 1.79 19.12 -7.86
CA SER A 102 0.61 19.96 -7.60
C SER A 102 0.11 20.74 -8.82
N ASP A 103 0.93 20.93 -9.84
CA ASP A 103 0.62 21.60 -11.11
C ASP A 103 -0.13 20.70 -12.13
N SER A 104 -0.22 19.41 -11.88
CA SER A 104 -0.73 18.42 -12.83
C SER A 104 -1.83 17.54 -12.19
N PRO A 105 -2.80 17.03 -12.96
CA PRO A 105 -3.66 15.97 -12.46
C PRO A 105 -2.84 14.69 -12.24
N VAL A 106 -3.08 13.99 -11.13
CA VAL A 106 -2.33 12.80 -10.73
C VAL A 106 -3.27 11.62 -10.49
N PHE A 107 -2.94 10.47 -11.04
CA PHE A 107 -3.45 9.18 -10.62
C PHE A 107 -2.35 8.49 -9.83
N LEU A 108 -2.55 8.30 -8.53
CA LEU A 108 -1.60 7.64 -7.64
C LEU A 108 -2.18 6.34 -7.11
N PHE A 109 -1.45 5.24 -7.30
CA PHE A 109 -1.75 3.94 -6.73
C PHE A 109 -0.77 3.62 -5.60
N GLY A 110 -1.25 3.59 -4.36
CA GLY A 110 -0.46 3.27 -3.18
C GLY A 110 -0.75 1.86 -2.65
N ILE A 111 0.29 1.14 -2.23
CA ILE A 111 0.15 -0.11 -1.48
C ILE A 111 1.07 -0.03 -0.28
N SER A 112 0.52 0.05 0.93
CA SER A 112 1.32 0.00 2.14
C SER A 112 1.89 -1.39 2.41
N MET A 113 2.88 -1.48 3.28
CA MET A 113 3.56 -2.75 3.56
C MET A 113 3.89 -2.93 5.05
N GLU A 114 3.29 -2.15 5.94
CA GLU A 114 3.55 -2.27 7.37
C GLU A 114 2.96 -3.55 7.96
N ASN A 115 1.78 -3.97 7.50
CA ASN A 115 1.04 -5.08 8.13
C ASN A 115 0.91 -6.37 7.29
N PRO A 116 1.98 -6.89 6.60
CA PRO A 116 1.94 -8.19 5.97
C PRO A 116 2.06 -9.32 7.01
N GLN A 117 1.67 -10.51 6.63
CA GLN A 117 1.97 -11.73 7.40
C GLN A 117 3.50 -11.98 7.46
N PRO A 118 4.02 -12.74 8.46
CA PRO A 118 3.31 -13.32 9.61
C PRO A 118 3.05 -12.30 10.72
N TYR A 119 1.97 -12.50 11.49
CA TYR A 119 1.57 -11.60 12.57
C TYR A 119 2.19 -11.90 13.94
N PRO A 120 2.49 -13.16 14.34
CA PRO A 120 3.11 -13.42 15.63
C PRO A 120 4.39 -12.63 15.85
N ASP A 121 4.51 -11.99 17.02
CA ASP A 121 5.69 -11.23 17.47
C ASP A 121 6.15 -10.15 16.47
N LYS A 122 5.20 -9.55 15.75
CA LYS A 122 5.48 -8.56 14.72
C LYS A 122 5.92 -7.23 15.31
N PHE A 123 5.24 -6.77 16.35
CA PHE A 123 5.55 -5.52 17.04
C PHE A 123 6.12 -5.82 18.44
N GLU A 124 7.24 -5.17 18.81
CA GLU A 124 7.81 -5.29 20.16
C GLU A 124 6.84 -4.80 21.23
N THR A 125 6.11 -3.72 20.91
CA THR A 125 5.10 -3.12 21.76
C THR A 125 3.83 -2.90 20.94
N PRO A 126 2.90 -3.89 20.93
CA PRO A 126 1.59 -3.69 20.31
C PRO A 126 0.80 -2.60 21.04
N ASP A 127 0.16 -1.70 20.27
CA ASP A 127 -0.68 -0.64 20.85
C ASP A 127 -2.08 -1.12 21.22
N ILE A 128 -2.50 -2.25 20.65
CA ILE A 128 -3.79 -2.89 20.89
C ILE A 128 -3.53 -4.21 21.60
N GLU A 129 -4.31 -4.51 22.61
CA GLU A 129 -4.34 -5.82 23.26
C GLU A 129 -5.70 -6.47 23.04
N VAL A 130 -5.69 -7.65 22.40
CA VAL A 130 -6.93 -8.43 22.20
C VAL A 130 -6.96 -9.58 23.18
N ARG A 131 -8.03 -9.65 23.98
CA ARG A 131 -8.26 -10.70 24.96
C ARG A 131 -9.52 -11.49 24.60
N ASN A 132 -9.38 -12.80 24.54
CA ASN A 132 -10.50 -13.72 24.36
C ASN A 132 -10.12 -15.07 24.98
N ASP A 133 -10.94 -15.55 25.92
CA ASP A 133 -10.70 -16.80 26.65
C ASP A 133 -10.71 -18.05 25.74
N ALA A 134 -11.23 -17.92 24.50
CA ALA A 134 -11.23 -19.00 23.51
C ALA A 134 -9.92 -19.06 22.71
N PHE A 135 -9.03 -18.06 22.82
CA PHE A 135 -7.76 -18.03 22.10
C PHE A 135 -6.65 -18.69 22.92
N ASP A 136 -5.87 -19.53 22.26
CA ASP A 136 -4.57 -19.89 22.82
C ASP A 136 -3.59 -18.70 22.73
N GLU A 137 -2.46 -18.80 23.39
CA GLU A 137 -1.46 -17.73 23.48
C GLU A 137 -0.95 -17.29 22.09
N SER A 138 -0.74 -18.22 21.18
CA SER A 138 -0.27 -17.94 19.82
C SER A 138 -1.30 -17.18 19.00
N THR A 139 -2.55 -17.60 19.07
CA THR A 139 -3.67 -16.93 18.39
C THR A 139 -3.90 -15.54 18.97
N ALA A 140 -3.88 -15.40 20.30
CA ALA A 140 -4.04 -14.10 20.96
C ALA A 140 -2.92 -13.12 20.54
N ASN A 141 -1.68 -13.60 20.46
CA ASN A 141 -0.54 -12.81 19.99
C ASN A 141 -0.72 -12.40 18.53
N ALA A 142 -1.07 -13.32 17.63
CA ALA A 142 -1.28 -13.01 16.22
C ALA A 142 -2.40 -11.98 15.99
N VAL A 143 -3.54 -12.14 16.69
CA VAL A 143 -4.69 -11.22 16.58
C VAL A 143 -4.35 -9.85 17.15
N THR A 144 -3.64 -9.78 18.27
CA THR A 144 -3.14 -8.54 18.89
C THR A 144 -2.24 -7.75 17.92
N ASN A 145 -1.29 -8.44 17.30
CA ASN A 145 -0.38 -7.80 16.31
C ASN A 145 -1.12 -7.39 15.05
N PHE A 146 -2.04 -8.21 14.54
CA PHE A 146 -2.88 -7.83 13.40
C PHE A 146 -3.72 -6.59 13.72
N ALA A 147 -4.38 -6.55 14.88
CA ALA A 147 -5.21 -5.40 15.30
C ALA A 147 -4.38 -4.11 15.47
N THR A 148 -3.14 -4.22 15.97
CA THR A 148 -2.19 -3.11 16.03
C THR A 148 -1.90 -2.55 14.63
N GLY A 149 -1.57 -3.39 13.65
CA GLY A 149 -1.33 -2.94 12.28
C GLY A 149 -2.58 -2.35 11.60
N VAL A 150 -3.78 -2.88 11.90
CA VAL A 150 -5.05 -2.27 11.43
C VAL A 150 -5.25 -0.88 12.03
N SER A 151 -4.92 -0.69 13.31
CA SER A 151 -4.97 0.63 13.97
C SER A 151 -3.98 1.62 13.33
N ASP A 152 -2.79 1.17 12.94
CA ASP A 152 -1.80 2.03 12.28
C ASP A 152 -2.25 2.38 10.86
N ALA A 153 -2.85 1.44 10.13
CA ALA A 153 -3.49 1.71 8.82
C ALA A 153 -4.67 2.70 8.93
N ASP A 154 -5.48 2.64 10.00
CA ASP A 154 -6.57 3.61 10.25
C ASP A 154 -6.02 5.02 10.50
N LYS A 155 -4.93 5.14 11.27
CA LYS A 155 -4.23 6.44 11.47
C LYS A 155 -3.69 6.99 10.15
N CYS A 156 -3.11 6.12 9.30
CA CYS A 156 -2.65 6.49 7.97
C CYS A 156 -3.82 7.00 7.10
N LEU A 157 -4.93 6.27 7.07
CA LEU A 157 -6.14 6.71 6.36
C LEU A 157 -6.62 8.06 6.84
N LYS A 158 -6.73 8.24 8.17
CA LYS A 158 -7.14 9.54 8.73
C LYS A 158 -6.21 10.67 8.29
N ARG A 159 -4.88 10.46 8.35
CA ARG A 159 -3.89 11.45 7.92
C ARG A 159 -4.07 11.81 6.44
N LEU A 160 -4.26 10.82 5.57
CA LEU A 160 -4.48 11.07 4.14
C LEU A 160 -5.79 11.81 3.88
N VAL A 161 -6.87 11.52 4.61
CA VAL A 161 -8.14 12.26 4.52
C VAL A 161 -7.93 13.70 4.96
N ASP A 162 -7.31 13.94 6.12
CA ASP A 162 -7.03 15.29 6.63
C ASP A 162 -6.15 16.09 5.62
N TYR A 163 -5.16 15.43 5.00
CA TYR A 163 -4.32 16.06 3.97
C TYR A 163 -5.13 16.44 2.73
N ILE A 164 -5.99 15.54 2.23
CA ILE A 164 -6.82 15.76 1.04
C ILE A 164 -7.83 16.89 1.28
N ASP A 165 -8.46 16.94 2.44
CA ASP A 165 -9.43 17.98 2.81
C ASP A 165 -8.81 19.38 2.89
N ASN A 166 -7.50 19.47 3.09
CA ASN A 166 -6.77 20.74 3.15
C ASN A 166 -6.09 21.13 1.82
N ARG A 167 -6.25 20.35 0.75
CA ARG A 167 -5.69 20.69 -0.57
C ARG A 167 -6.62 21.59 -1.37
N ASP A 168 -6.00 22.50 -2.15
CA ASP A 168 -6.73 23.35 -3.13
C ASP A 168 -7.08 22.61 -4.44
N ARG A 169 -7.10 21.26 -4.42
CA ARG A 169 -7.39 20.44 -5.60
C ARG A 169 -8.39 19.34 -5.24
N ASP A 170 -9.45 19.24 -6.03
CA ASP A 170 -10.41 18.14 -5.93
C ASP A 170 -9.70 16.80 -6.02
N THR A 171 -9.90 15.95 -5.02
CA THR A 171 -9.23 14.66 -4.91
C THR A 171 -10.23 13.57 -4.52
N ILE A 172 -10.15 12.42 -5.19
CA ILE A 172 -10.92 11.23 -4.83
C ILE A 172 -9.95 10.24 -4.19
N LEU A 173 -10.24 9.84 -2.96
CA LEU A 173 -9.53 8.77 -2.26
C LEU A 173 -10.36 7.48 -2.32
N VAL A 174 -9.75 6.40 -2.79
CA VAL A 174 -10.32 5.05 -2.73
C VAL A 174 -9.43 4.19 -1.84
N TRP A 175 -9.97 3.70 -0.75
CA TRP A 175 -9.26 2.88 0.23
C TRP A 175 -9.89 1.49 0.34
N PHE A 176 -9.09 0.44 0.36
CA PHE A 176 -9.56 -0.93 0.49
C PHE A 176 -8.45 -1.87 1.00
N GLY A 177 -8.84 -2.97 1.63
CA GLY A 177 -7.93 -4.08 1.93
C GLY A 177 -7.71 -4.95 0.70
N ASP A 178 -6.52 -5.48 0.54
CA ASP A 178 -6.13 -6.30 -0.62
C ASP A 178 -6.60 -7.77 -0.48
N HIS A 179 -6.61 -8.32 0.74
CA HIS A 179 -7.07 -9.68 1.04
C HIS A 179 -7.35 -9.86 2.53
N LEU A 180 -7.99 -10.96 2.90
CA LEU A 180 -8.21 -11.33 4.30
C LEU A 180 -6.90 -11.80 4.96
N PRO A 181 -6.75 -11.56 6.30
CA PRO A 181 -5.62 -12.06 7.06
C PRO A 181 -5.71 -13.58 7.28
N THR A 182 -4.56 -14.26 7.40
CA THR A 182 -4.48 -15.62 7.92
C THR A 182 -4.02 -15.54 9.39
N LEU A 183 -4.95 -15.74 10.33
CA LEU A 183 -4.72 -15.57 11.77
C LEU A 183 -4.50 -16.90 12.52
N GLY A 184 -4.27 -17.97 11.82
CA GLY A 184 -4.12 -19.30 12.36
C GLY A 184 -5.38 -20.17 12.13
N GLY A 185 -5.18 -21.46 11.95
CA GLY A 185 -6.19 -22.50 11.73
C GLY A 185 -5.48 -23.81 11.44
#